data_217e3eaad8143dd8a306fb0209c1f1e2
#
_entry.id   217e3eaad8143dd8a306fb0209c1f1e2
#
_cell.length_a   1.000
_cell.length_b   1.000
_cell.length_c   1.000
_cell.angle_alpha   90.00
_cell.angle_beta   90.00
_cell.angle_gamma   90.00
#
_symmetry.space_group_name_H-M   'P 1'
#
loop_
_entity.id
_entity.type
_entity.pdbx_description
1 polymer ?
#
loop_
_entity_poly.entity_id
_entity_poly.type
_entity_poly.pdbx_seq_one_letter_code
_entity_poly.pdbx_strand_id
1 'polypeptide(L)'
;KVNRESKTLATITFQNFFNKYDKKAGMTGTALTEEKEFRDIYSMDVVEIPTNKPIARIDHEDAMFKTKKEKLHAVIEDIVESHAKGQPVLVGTINIDSSEEISALLKKRGIPHNVLNAKFHEKEAEIVAQAGQHGAVTIATNMAGRGTDIKLDDAARAAGGLKIIGTERHESRRIDNQLRGRSGRQGDVGESKFYISLEDDIMRLFASEKLMSIFNALGVPENEEIHHKSLTKTIERAQKKIEGNNFGIRKNLMEYDKVNNDQREIIYAERARVLNGENMRDAIIKMMNEVIESQVDMFVGDDQETKDWDVAGLSQSLFEIIPVKLEIPKSEIEHLSKAEFKQLLKEAAVKLYEAKEAEFPEPEHIRELERIVLLRVIDRKWMDHL
;
A
#
# COMPACT_ATOMS: atom_id res chain seq x y z
N LYS A 1 24.43 -8.80 -14.72
CA LYS A 1 23.42 -9.58 -15.49
C LYS A 1 22.24 -8.66 -15.77
N VAL A 2 21.89 -8.47 -17.04
CA VAL A 2 20.66 -7.76 -17.41
C VAL A 2 19.49 -8.68 -17.06
N ASN A 3 18.57 -8.20 -16.20
CA ASN A 3 17.35 -8.95 -15.91
C ASN A 3 16.41 -8.89 -17.11
N ARG A 4 15.60 -9.94 -17.28
CA ARG A 4 14.54 -9.94 -18.29
C ARG A 4 13.56 -8.81 -17.97
N GLU A 5 13.17 -8.08 -18.99
CA GLU A 5 12.14 -7.04 -18.88
C GLU A 5 10.80 -7.69 -18.46
N SER A 6 10.21 -7.14 -17.40
CA SER A 6 8.90 -7.60 -16.90
C SER A 6 7.83 -6.60 -17.33
N LYS A 7 6.71 -7.09 -17.84
CA LYS A 7 5.55 -6.28 -18.18
C LYS A 7 4.50 -6.44 -17.07
N THR A 8 4.07 -5.32 -16.48
CA THR A 8 2.94 -5.32 -15.55
C THR A 8 1.65 -5.54 -16.33
N LEU A 9 0.91 -6.59 -16.00
CA LEU A 9 -0.35 -6.93 -16.65
C LEU A 9 -1.56 -6.32 -15.94
N ALA A 10 -1.52 -6.24 -14.62
CA ALA A 10 -2.57 -5.65 -13.78
C ALA A 10 -2.00 -5.27 -12.41
N THR A 11 -2.68 -4.36 -11.72
CA THR A 11 -2.37 -3.94 -10.36
C THR A 11 -3.59 -4.12 -9.46
N ILE A 12 -3.36 -4.29 -8.17
CA ILE A 12 -4.39 -4.35 -7.14
C ILE A 12 -3.86 -3.66 -5.88
N THR A 13 -4.70 -2.93 -5.16
CA THR A 13 -4.32 -2.35 -3.88
C THR A 13 -4.09 -3.43 -2.83
N PHE A 14 -3.20 -3.17 -1.85
CA PHE A 14 -2.97 -4.10 -0.74
C PHE A 14 -4.26 -4.43 0.00
N GLN A 15 -5.14 -3.45 0.20
CA GLN A 15 -6.40 -3.60 0.89
C GLN A 15 -7.30 -4.62 0.17
N ASN A 16 -7.52 -4.44 -1.12
CA ASN A 16 -8.33 -5.34 -1.93
C ASN A 16 -7.70 -6.73 -2.07
N PHE A 17 -6.36 -6.80 -2.15
CA PHE A 17 -5.65 -8.08 -2.20
C PHE A 17 -5.89 -8.91 -0.94
N PHE A 18 -5.66 -8.32 0.25
CA PHE A 18 -5.84 -9.05 1.51
C PHE A 18 -7.31 -9.34 1.82
N ASN A 19 -8.24 -8.50 1.34
CA ASN A 19 -9.68 -8.76 1.51
C ASN A 19 -10.22 -9.94 0.68
N LYS A 20 -9.41 -10.48 -0.24
CA LYS A 20 -9.74 -11.74 -0.95
C LYS A 20 -9.55 -13.00 -0.11
N TYR A 21 -8.93 -12.90 1.07
CA TYR A 21 -8.74 -14.03 1.96
C TYR A 21 -9.82 -14.07 3.05
N ASP A 22 -10.47 -15.23 3.23
CA ASP A 22 -11.48 -15.44 4.28
C ASP A 22 -10.85 -15.40 5.67
N LYS A 23 -9.65 -15.96 5.81
CA LYS A 23 -8.88 -15.96 7.06
C LYS A 23 -7.62 -15.15 6.90
N LYS A 24 -7.53 -14.08 7.64
CA LYS A 24 -6.36 -13.20 7.68
C LYS A 24 -6.04 -12.83 9.12
N ALA A 25 -4.76 -12.88 9.46
CA ALA A 25 -4.25 -12.49 10.77
C ALA A 25 -2.84 -11.93 10.61
N GLY A 26 -2.39 -11.17 11.61
CA GLY A 26 -1.06 -10.63 11.64
C GLY A 26 -0.61 -10.41 13.08
N MET A 27 0.69 -10.29 13.30
CA MET A 27 1.25 -10.02 14.62
C MET A 27 2.22 -8.84 14.55
N THR A 28 2.04 -7.89 15.47
CA THR A 28 2.94 -6.76 15.65
C THR A 28 2.82 -6.22 17.07
N GLY A 29 3.89 -5.65 17.59
CA GLY A 29 3.86 -4.97 18.89
C GLY A 29 3.21 -3.58 18.89
N THR A 30 2.71 -3.10 17.75
CA THR A 30 2.24 -1.72 17.58
C THR A 30 0.90 -1.60 16.84
N ALA A 31 0.07 -2.65 16.81
CA ALA A 31 -1.22 -2.62 16.10
C ALA A 31 -2.27 -1.73 16.77
N LEU A 32 -2.23 -1.60 18.09
CA LEU A 32 -3.28 -0.93 18.87
C LEU A 32 -3.54 0.53 18.43
N THR A 33 -2.50 1.24 18.00
CA THR A 33 -2.65 2.62 17.51
C THR A 33 -3.47 2.73 16.25
N GLU A 34 -3.54 1.66 15.46
CA GLU A 34 -4.21 1.58 14.16
C GLU A 34 -5.47 0.66 14.20
N GLU A 35 -5.97 0.30 15.38
CA GLU A 35 -7.11 -0.61 15.56
C GLU A 35 -8.31 -0.20 14.71
N LYS A 36 -8.62 1.09 14.67
CA LYS A 36 -9.74 1.61 13.89
C LYS A 36 -9.57 1.31 12.39
N GLU A 37 -8.36 1.49 11.85
CA GLU A 37 -8.09 1.20 10.44
C GLU A 37 -8.20 -0.31 10.16
N PHE A 38 -7.68 -1.17 11.04
CA PHE A 38 -7.83 -2.62 10.90
C PHE A 38 -9.29 -3.05 10.88
N ARG A 39 -10.12 -2.46 11.73
CA ARG A 39 -11.56 -2.77 11.77
C ARG A 39 -12.29 -2.26 10.54
N ASP A 40 -12.07 -0.98 10.17
CA ASP A 40 -12.83 -0.33 9.09
C ASP A 40 -12.45 -0.85 7.69
N ILE A 41 -11.19 -1.24 7.47
CA ILE A 41 -10.67 -1.64 6.15
C ILE A 41 -10.65 -3.16 5.98
N TYR A 42 -10.24 -3.90 7.02
CA TYR A 42 -9.97 -5.33 6.92
C TYR A 42 -10.95 -6.19 7.72
N SER A 43 -11.88 -5.57 8.45
CA SER A 43 -12.81 -6.26 9.37
C SER A 43 -12.09 -7.14 10.38
N MET A 44 -10.95 -6.64 10.90
CA MET A 44 -10.13 -7.33 11.89
C MET A 44 -10.11 -6.56 13.20
N ASP A 45 -10.27 -7.29 14.31
CA ASP A 45 -10.06 -6.75 15.65
C ASP A 45 -8.58 -6.85 16.07
N VAL A 46 -8.16 -5.94 16.94
CA VAL A 46 -6.83 -5.97 17.55
C VAL A 46 -6.95 -6.55 18.96
N VAL A 47 -6.22 -7.64 19.20
CA VAL A 47 -6.17 -8.29 20.50
C VAL A 47 -4.80 -8.08 21.13
N GLU A 48 -4.75 -7.44 22.28
CA GLU A 48 -3.51 -7.22 23.02
C GLU A 48 -3.18 -8.47 23.84
N ILE A 49 -2.02 -9.06 23.56
CA ILE A 49 -1.50 -10.20 24.31
C ILE A 49 -0.45 -9.68 25.28
N PRO A 50 -0.62 -9.89 26.60
CA PRO A 50 0.36 -9.45 27.58
C PRO A 50 1.76 -10.01 27.32
N THR A 51 2.78 -9.21 27.62
CA THR A 51 4.18 -9.64 27.48
C THR A 51 4.52 -10.75 28.48
N ASN A 52 5.37 -11.70 28.04
CA ASN A 52 5.83 -12.81 28.90
C ASN A 52 6.53 -12.32 30.19
N LYS A 53 7.31 -11.26 30.08
CA LYS A 53 7.96 -10.57 31.22
C LYS A 53 7.53 -9.10 31.24
N PRO A 54 7.42 -8.49 32.43
CA PRO A 54 7.13 -7.06 32.54
C PRO A 54 8.17 -6.23 31.77
N ILE A 55 7.72 -5.12 31.19
CA ILE A 55 8.60 -4.18 30.49
C ILE A 55 9.42 -3.45 31.56
N ALA A 56 10.74 -3.64 31.54
CA ALA A 56 11.70 -2.98 32.44
C ALA A 56 12.31 -1.70 31.84
N ARG A 57 11.99 -1.40 30.56
CA ARG A 57 12.45 -0.19 29.88
C ARG A 57 11.81 1.06 30.50
N ILE A 58 12.62 2.09 30.66
CA ILE A 58 12.17 3.42 31.12
C ILE A 58 11.99 4.31 29.88
N ASP A 59 10.79 4.78 29.67
CA ASP A 59 10.48 5.74 28.60
C ASP A 59 10.48 7.15 29.19
N HIS A 60 11.52 7.94 28.86
CA HIS A 60 11.66 9.31 29.32
C HIS A 60 10.70 10.26 28.58
N GLU A 61 10.42 11.40 29.20
CA GLU A 61 9.70 12.50 28.54
C GLU A 61 10.53 13.06 27.39
N ASP A 62 9.83 13.66 26.43
CA ASP A 62 10.48 14.26 25.27
C ASP A 62 11.28 15.50 25.69
N ALA A 63 12.51 15.60 25.18
CA ALA A 63 13.36 16.76 25.34
C ALA A 63 13.10 17.75 24.21
N MET A 64 12.68 18.97 24.50
CA MET A 64 12.34 19.95 23.49
C MET A 64 13.34 21.12 23.49
N PHE A 65 13.72 21.55 22.29
CA PHE A 65 14.67 22.64 22.02
C PHE A 65 14.07 23.63 21.02
N LYS A 66 14.59 24.87 21.03
CA LYS A 66 14.16 25.89 20.07
C LYS A 66 14.58 25.57 18.66
N THR A 67 15.85 25.18 18.49
CA THR A 67 16.49 24.98 17.19
C THR A 67 16.95 23.54 16.97
N LYS A 68 17.07 23.13 15.71
CA LYS A 68 17.68 21.84 15.35
C LYS A 68 19.13 21.74 15.82
N LYS A 69 19.87 22.85 15.81
CA LYS A 69 21.28 22.89 16.25
C LYS A 69 21.43 22.56 17.73
N GLU A 70 20.59 23.17 18.59
CA GLU A 70 20.58 22.89 20.04
C GLU A 70 20.19 21.44 20.32
N LYS A 71 19.14 20.95 19.64
CA LYS A 71 18.71 19.55 19.71
C LYS A 71 19.85 18.59 19.35
N LEU A 72 20.53 18.81 18.22
CA LEU A 72 21.62 17.95 17.79
C LEU A 72 22.79 17.98 18.77
N HIS A 73 23.10 19.14 19.35
CA HIS A 73 24.12 19.24 20.39
C HIS A 73 23.76 18.37 21.60
N ALA A 74 22.54 18.47 22.11
CA ALA A 74 22.06 17.66 23.21
C ALA A 74 22.05 16.14 22.91
N VAL A 75 21.66 15.76 21.69
CA VAL A 75 21.72 14.37 21.23
C VAL A 75 23.15 13.83 21.27
N ILE A 76 24.11 14.61 20.75
CA ILE A 76 25.52 14.20 20.75
C ILE A 76 26.07 14.07 22.16
N GLU A 77 25.79 15.00 23.06
CA GLU A 77 26.25 14.93 24.45
C GLU A 77 25.65 13.70 25.17
N ASP A 78 24.39 13.38 24.95
CA ASP A 78 23.76 12.18 25.52
C ASP A 78 24.38 10.88 24.99
N ILE A 79 24.71 10.83 23.69
CA ILE A 79 25.42 9.68 23.10
C ILE A 79 26.81 9.52 23.71
N VAL A 80 27.56 10.62 23.85
CA VAL A 80 28.92 10.62 24.44
C VAL A 80 28.87 10.13 25.89
N GLU A 81 27.94 10.64 26.69
CA GLU A 81 27.78 10.25 28.10
C GLU A 81 27.40 8.75 28.23
N SER A 82 26.46 8.28 27.41
CA SER A 82 26.03 6.86 27.40
C SER A 82 27.15 5.93 26.96
N HIS A 83 27.89 6.30 25.89
CA HIS A 83 29.05 5.55 25.43
C HIS A 83 30.14 5.46 26.49
N ALA A 84 30.44 6.57 27.20
CA ALA A 84 31.41 6.60 28.27
C ALA A 84 31.03 5.68 29.45
N LYS A 85 29.72 5.48 29.70
CA LYS A 85 29.21 4.50 30.71
C LYS A 85 29.22 3.08 30.20
N GLY A 86 29.55 2.82 28.92
CA GLY A 86 29.50 1.54 28.29
C GLY A 86 28.07 1.10 27.88
N GLN A 87 27.10 2.00 27.96
CA GLN A 87 25.74 1.73 27.56
C GLN A 87 25.60 1.74 26.03
N PRO A 88 25.06 0.68 25.38
CA PRO A 88 24.82 0.69 23.97
C PRO A 88 23.72 1.65 23.58
N VAL A 89 23.90 2.39 22.50
CA VAL A 89 22.98 3.42 22.01
C VAL A 89 22.52 3.13 20.60
N LEU A 90 21.20 3.13 20.39
CA LEU A 90 20.60 3.10 19.06
C LEU A 90 19.93 4.46 18.78
N VAL A 91 20.49 5.18 17.81
CA VAL A 91 19.96 6.49 17.39
C VAL A 91 19.03 6.29 16.19
N GLY A 92 17.76 6.61 16.38
CA GLY A 92 16.75 6.59 15.32
C GLY A 92 16.66 7.92 14.59
N THR A 93 16.80 7.93 13.28
CA THR A 93 16.67 9.10 12.41
C THR A 93 15.55 8.92 11.40
N ILE A 94 14.94 10.03 10.94
CA ILE A 94 13.84 9.99 9.98
C ILE A 94 14.36 9.72 8.57
N ASN A 95 15.49 10.32 8.20
CA ASN A 95 16.05 10.25 6.87
C ASN A 95 17.56 9.99 6.88
N ILE A 96 18.13 9.78 5.69
CA ILE A 96 19.55 9.49 5.51
C ILE A 96 20.40 10.72 5.84
N ASP A 97 19.96 11.91 5.46
CA ASP A 97 20.71 13.16 5.65
C ASP A 97 20.93 13.43 7.14
N SER A 98 19.90 13.28 7.96
CA SER A 98 20.03 13.39 9.44
C SER A 98 20.99 12.33 10.00
N SER A 99 21.00 11.11 9.45
CA SER A 99 21.95 10.08 9.89
C SER A 99 23.41 10.41 9.56
N GLU A 100 23.63 10.99 8.36
CA GLU A 100 24.95 11.42 7.92
C GLU A 100 25.46 12.64 8.73
N GLU A 101 24.58 13.59 9.07
CA GLU A 101 24.89 14.74 9.92
C GLU A 101 25.33 14.32 11.31
N ILE A 102 24.57 13.44 11.97
CA ILE A 102 24.93 12.91 13.29
C ILE A 102 26.24 12.11 13.22
N SER A 103 26.41 11.29 12.18
CA SER A 103 27.66 10.56 11.98
C SER A 103 28.86 11.49 11.84
N ALA A 104 28.73 12.60 11.10
CA ALA A 104 29.79 13.58 10.95
C ALA A 104 30.13 14.27 12.31
N LEU A 105 29.14 14.55 13.12
CA LEU A 105 29.34 15.14 14.46
C LEU A 105 30.01 14.14 15.42
N LEU A 106 29.59 12.88 15.44
CA LEU A 106 30.22 11.83 16.25
C LEU A 106 31.67 11.56 15.85
N LYS A 107 32.00 11.58 14.55
CA LYS A 107 33.38 11.49 14.06
C LYS A 107 34.25 12.62 14.60
N LYS A 108 33.73 13.86 14.62
CA LYS A 108 34.44 15.01 15.19
C LYS A 108 34.70 14.87 16.70
N ARG A 109 33.83 14.15 17.42
CA ARG A 109 33.98 13.83 18.84
C ARG A 109 34.81 12.56 19.11
N GLY A 110 35.29 11.86 18.04
CA GLY A 110 36.05 10.62 18.16
C GLY A 110 35.26 9.41 18.64
N ILE A 111 33.92 9.42 18.55
CA ILE A 111 33.07 8.29 18.96
C ILE A 111 32.98 7.28 17.84
N PRO A 112 33.45 6.03 18.05
CA PRO A 112 33.27 4.94 17.08
C PRO A 112 31.79 4.59 16.97
N HIS A 113 31.27 4.48 15.76
CA HIS A 113 29.87 4.19 15.53
C HIS A 113 29.63 3.50 14.19
N ASN A 114 28.52 2.78 14.07
CA ASN A 114 28.03 2.19 12.84
C ASN A 114 26.83 2.98 12.31
N VAL A 115 26.69 3.06 10.97
CA VAL A 115 25.54 3.68 10.32
C VAL A 115 24.79 2.61 9.52
N LEU A 116 23.53 2.43 9.84
CA LEU A 116 22.61 1.48 9.22
C LEU A 116 21.56 2.26 8.42
N ASN A 117 21.72 2.29 7.12
CA ASN A 117 20.76 2.92 6.21
C ASN A 117 20.64 2.10 4.92
N ALA A 118 19.70 2.49 4.03
CA ALA A 118 19.41 1.79 2.78
C ALA A 118 20.62 1.63 1.82
N LYS A 119 21.74 2.34 2.04
CA LYS A 119 22.95 2.23 1.22
C LYS A 119 23.80 0.99 1.55
N PHE A 120 23.58 0.33 2.72
CA PHE A 120 24.46 -0.71 3.26
C PHE A 120 23.76 -2.02 3.61
N HIS A 121 22.77 -2.44 2.81
CA HIS A 121 21.98 -3.65 3.06
C HIS A 121 22.80 -4.94 3.28
N GLU A 122 23.93 -5.10 2.60
CA GLU A 122 24.75 -6.31 2.70
C GLU A 122 25.37 -6.52 4.09
N LYS A 123 25.58 -5.43 4.85
CA LYS A 123 26.18 -5.45 6.19
C LYS A 123 25.16 -5.27 7.31
N GLU A 124 23.91 -5.19 6.99
CA GLU A 124 22.84 -4.91 7.96
C GLU A 124 22.84 -5.90 9.12
N ALA A 125 22.91 -7.19 8.84
CA ALA A 125 22.90 -8.23 9.86
C ALA A 125 24.12 -8.17 10.80
N GLU A 126 25.30 -7.85 10.28
CA GLU A 126 26.54 -7.71 11.07
C GLU A 126 26.45 -6.48 11.98
N ILE A 127 25.98 -5.36 11.47
CA ILE A 127 25.82 -4.12 12.26
C ILE A 127 24.82 -4.31 13.37
N VAL A 128 23.66 -4.95 13.08
CA VAL A 128 22.63 -5.22 14.10
C VAL A 128 23.14 -6.17 15.16
N ALA A 129 23.92 -7.19 14.79
CA ALA A 129 24.53 -8.12 15.76
C ALA A 129 25.49 -7.40 16.73
N GLN A 130 26.12 -6.33 16.31
CA GLN A 130 27.04 -5.53 17.14
C GLN A 130 26.33 -4.42 17.96
N ALA A 131 25.13 -4.02 17.57
CA ALA A 131 24.41 -2.89 18.15
C ALA A 131 24.07 -3.05 19.64
N GLY A 132 24.04 -4.27 20.16
CA GLY A 132 23.77 -4.59 21.56
C GLY A 132 25.03 -4.82 22.42
N GLN A 133 26.23 -4.64 21.88
CA GLN A 133 27.47 -4.82 22.62
C GLN A 133 27.76 -3.62 23.51
N HIS A 134 28.52 -3.84 24.56
CA HIS A 134 28.95 -2.81 25.51
C HIS A 134 29.57 -1.59 24.80
N GLY A 135 28.99 -0.42 25.05
CA GLY A 135 29.44 0.87 24.48
C GLY A 135 29.20 1.02 22.96
N ALA A 136 28.50 0.13 22.30
CA ALA A 136 28.22 0.25 20.88
C ALA A 136 27.32 1.47 20.60
N VAL A 137 27.65 2.21 19.53
CA VAL A 137 26.80 3.30 19.03
C VAL A 137 26.37 2.97 17.60
N THR A 138 25.06 2.91 17.36
CA THR A 138 24.49 2.60 16.05
C THR A 138 23.49 3.67 15.66
N ILE A 139 23.67 4.27 14.49
CA ILE A 139 22.70 5.21 13.90
C ILE A 139 21.89 4.42 12.87
N ALA A 140 20.57 4.43 12.97
CA ALA A 140 19.69 3.70 12.07
C ALA A 140 18.55 4.59 11.58
N THR A 141 18.25 4.53 10.27
CA THR A 141 16.98 5.05 9.76
C THR A 141 15.85 4.09 10.16
N ASN A 142 14.61 4.59 10.27
CA ASN A 142 13.47 3.87 10.83
C ASN A 142 13.24 2.44 10.34
N MET A 143 13.51 2.20 9.06
CA MET A 143 13.23 0.90 8.42
C MET A 143 14.40 -0.07 8.54
N ALA A 144 15.59 0.43 8.85
CA ALA A 144 16.79 -0.39 8.90
C ALA A 144 16.80 -1.31 10.14
N GLY A 145 17.22 -2.55 9.97
CA GLY A 145 17.25 -3.58 11.02
C GLY A 145 15.87 -4.04 11.52
N ARG A 146 14.78 -3.77 10.80
CA ARG A 146 13.44 -4.23 11.16
C ARG A 146 13.36 -5.75 11.05
N GLY A 147 12.77 -6.40 12.07
CA GLY A 147 12.63 -7.85 12.12
C GLY A 147 13.84 -8.57 12.71
N THR A 148 14.96 -7.87 12.96
CA THR A 148 16.15 -8.45 13.60
C THR A 148 16.21 -8.07 15.07
N ASP A 149 16.52 -9.02 15.92
CA ASP A 149 16.65 -8.81 17.36
C ASP A 149 18.05 -8.30 17.74
N ILE A 150 18.12 -7.26 18.58
CA ILE A 150 19.36 -6.74 19.14
C ILE A 150 19.64 -7.46 20.44
N LYS A 151 20.60 -8.35 20.44
CA LYS A 151 21.00 -9.11 21.64
C LYS A 151 22.01 -8.31 22.45
N LEU A 152 21.72 -8.13 23.74
CA LEU A 152 22.63 -7.47 24.65
C LEU A 152 23.64 -8.47 25.24
N ASP A 153 24.88 -8.04 25.40
CA ASP A 153 25.84 -8.75 26.24
C ASP A 153 25.62 -8.40 27.74
N ASP A 154 26.25 -9.13 28.64
CA ASP A 154 26.06 -8.96 30.08
C ASP A 154 26.61 -7.62 30.59
N ALA A 155 27.67 -7.09 29.97
CA ALA A 155 28.24 -5.81 30.31
C ALA A 155 27.30 -4.66 29.88
N ALA A 156 26.65 -4.78 28.70
CA ALA A 156 25.64 -3.85 28.23
C ALA A 156 24.40 -3.84 29.14
N ARG A 157 23.94 -5.01 29.61
CA ARG A 157 22.84 -5.11 30.59
C ARG A 157 23.21 -4.44 31.91
N ALA A 158 24.43 -4.64 32.39
CA ALA A 158 24.94 -4.00 33.63
C ALA A 158 25.08 -2.49 33.48
N ALA A 159 25.38 -1.99 32.26
CA ALA A 159 25.48 -0.56 31.95
C ALA A 159 24.12 0.14 31.77
N GLY A 160 23.00 -0.56 31.92
CA GLY A 160 21.64 0.01 31.78
C GLY A 160 20.85 -0.47 30.59
N GLY A 161 21.39 -1.40 29.80
CA GLY A 161 20.75 -1.98 28.61
C GLY A 161 20.75 -1.03 27.41
N LEU A 162 19.99 -1.36 26.39
CA LEU A 162 19.96 -0.58 25.17
C LEU A 162 19.22 0.75 25.36
N LYS A 163 19.90 1.85 25.05
CA LYS A 163 19.33 3.20 25.03
C LYS A 163 18.86 3.54 23.62
N ILE A 164 17.62 3.93 23.50
CA ILE A 164 17.02 4.46 22.27
C ILE A 164 17.02 5.98 22.32
N ILE A 165 17.61 6.61 21.32
CA ILE A 165 17.55 8.06 21.11
C ILE A 165 16.79 8.29 19.80
N GLY A 166 15.57 8.86 19.89
CA GLY A 166 14.83 9.34 18.74
C GLY A 166 15.22 10.80 18.46
N THR A 167 15.69 11.11 17.28
CA THR A 167 16.12 12.47 16.93
C THR A 167 14.99 13.39 16.50
N GLU A 168 13.82 12.81 16.24
CA GLU A 168 12.57 13.49 15.93
C GLU A 168 11.39 12.56 16.24
N ARG A 169 10.18 13.12 16.36
CA ARG A 169 8.94 12.35 16.35
C ARG A 169 8.49 12.13 14.90
N HIS A 170 8.02 10.91 14.63
CA HIS A 170 7.48 10.55 13.32
C HIS A 170 6.04 11.02 13.16
N GLU A 171 5.55 11.01 11.94
CA GLU A 171 4.14 11.29 11.63
C GLU A 171 3.17 10.28 12.24
N SER A 172 3.64 9.08 12.61
CA SER A 172 2.84 8.02 13.22
C SER A 172 3.44 7.56 14.53
N ARG A 173 2.62 7.54 15.60
CA ARG A 173 2.97 6.98 16.92
C ARG A 173 3.43 5.53 16.83
N ARG A 174 2.88 4.78 15.86
CA ARG A 174 3.28 3.39 15.60
C ARG A 174 4.76 3.27 15.28
N ILE A 175 5.32 4.19 14.50
CA ILE A 175 6.75 4.19 14.15
C ILE A 175 7.61 4.51 15.37
N ASP A 176 7.22 5.50 16.19
CA ASP A 176 7.90 5.82 17.45
C ASP A 176 7.92 4.61 18.40
N ASN A 177 6.78 3.92 18.52
CA ASN A 177 6.67 2.72 19.35
C ASN A 177 7.50 1.55 18.79
N GLN A 178 7.63 1.42 17.47
CA GLN A 178 8.54 0.43 16.86
C GLN A 178 10.01 0.73 17.17
N LEU A 179 10.39 1.99 17.20
CA LEU A 179 11.74 2.39 17.60
C LEU A 179 11.97 2.11 19.09
N ARG A 180 11.08 2.55 19.99
CA ARG A 180 11.16 2.24 21.43
C ARG A 180 11.20 0.74 21.68
N GLY A 181 10.39 -0.03 20.96
CA GLY A 181 10.28 -1.47 21.12
C GLY A 181 11.53 -2.27 20.68
N ARG A 182 12.58 -1.62 20.24
CA ARG A 182 13.89 -2.27 20.03
C ARG A 182 14.65 -2.47 21.35
N SER A 183 14.32 -1.71 22.39
CA SER A 183 14.86 -1.84 23.74
C SER A 183 13.84 -2.47 24.69
N GLY A 184 14.33 -3.05 25.79
CA GLY A 184 13.51 -3.66 26.86
C GLY A 184 12.84 -4.97 26.42
N ARG A 185 13.43 -5.72 25.51
CA ARG A 185 12.91 -7.01 25.05
C ARG A 185 13.19 -8.11 26.07
N GLN A 186 12.27 -9.06 26.20
CA GLN A 186 12.39 -10.23 27.11
C GLN A 186 12.71 -9.88 28.57
N GLY A 187 12.28 -8.70 29.01
CA GLY A 187 12.52 -8.21 30.37
C GLY A 187 13.90 -7.60 30.60
N ASP A 188 14.68 -7.36 29.53
CA ASP A 188 15.93 -6.61 29.63
C ASP A 188 15.66 -5.16 30.08
N VAL A 189 16.60 -4.61 30.82
CA VAL A 189 16.62 -3.17 31.13
C VAL A 189 16.91 -2.37 29.87
N GLY A 190 16.55 -1.09 29.89
CA GLY A 190 16.82 -0.16 28.78
C GLY A 190 16.08 1.14 29.00
N GLU A 191 16.29 2.07 28.08
CA GLU A 191 15.62 3.36 28.14
C GLU A 191 15.35 3.94 26.75
N SER A 192 14.40 4.86 26.66
CA SER A 192 14.14 5.62 25.45
C SER A 192 13.92 7.09 25.74
N LYS A 193 14.48 7.96 24.87
CA LYS A 193 14.28 9.40 24.93
C LYS A 193 14.17 9.97 23.51
N PHE A 194 13.21 10.88 23.29
CA PHE A 194 13.07 11.60 22.04
C PHE A 194 13.48 13.05 22.20
N TYR A 195 14.21 13.54 21.22
CA TYR A 195 14.71 14.91 21.12
C TYR A 195 13.98 15.62 20.00
N ILE A 196 13.39 16.77 20.30
CA ILE A 196 12.50 17.49 19.39
C ILE A 196 12.92 18.95 19.34
N SER A 197 12.80 19.57 18.17
CA SER A 197 12.93 21.01 18.02
C SER A 197 11.66 21.63 17.46
N LEU A 198 11.48 22.95 17.69
CA LEU A 198 10.39 23.69 17.06
C LEU A 198 10.54 23.78 15.54
N GLU A 199 11.73 23.51 15.02
CA GLU A 199 12.04 23.51 13.58
C GLU A 199 11.81 22.14 12.92
N ASP A 200 11.44 21.10 13.67
CA ASP A 200 11.11 19.79 13.13
C ASP A 200 9.80 19.85 12.33
N ASP A 201 9.71 19.04 11.29
CA ASP A 201 8.59 19.12 10.34
C ASP A 201 7.22 18.91 10.99
N ILE A 202 7.11 17.98 11.94
CA ILE A 202 5.87 17.77 12.70
C ILE A 202 5.48 19.00 13.51
N MET A 203 6.46 19.72 14.06
CA MET A 203 6.22 20.95 14.81
C MET A 203 5.84 22.11 13.90
N ARG A 204 6.47 22.23 12.74
CA ARG A 204 6.13 23.25 11.73
C ARG A 204 4.72 23.11 11.20
N LEU A 205 4.23 21.88 11.02
CA LEU A 205 2.88 21.61 10.53
C LEU A 205 1.79 21.89 11.58
N PHE A 206 2.10 21.74 12.88
CA PHE A 206 1.09 21.73 13.95
C PHE A 206 1.41 22.66 15.13
N ALA A 207 2.63 23.18 15.22
CA ALA A 207 2.95 24.23 16.20
C ALA A 207 2.26 25.50 15.75
N SER A 208 1.10 25.80 16.36
CA SER A 208 0.43 27.07 16.15
C SER A 208 1.35 28.21 16.59
N GLU A 209 1.18 29.39 16.00
CA GLU A 209 1.83 30.64 16.43
C GLU A 209 1.71 30.85 17.95
N LYS A 210 0.66 30.29 18.58
CA LYS A 210 0.46 30.28 20.02
C LYS A 210 1.55 29.51 20.78
N LEU A 211 2.04 28.38 20.27
CA LEU A 211 3.13 27.63 20.89
C LEU A 211 4.44 28.43 20.82
N MET A 212 4.73 29.03 19.66
CA MET A 212 5.89 29.92 19.49
C MET A 212 5.80 31.14 20.40
N SER A 213 4.62 31.75 20.58
CA SER A 213 4.42 32.87 21.48
C SER A 213 4.60 32.47 22.96
N ILE A 214 4.17 31.29 23.36
CA ILE A 214 4.37 30.74 24.71
C ILE A 214 5.88 30.52 24.97
N PHE A 215 6.61 29.95 24.00
CA PHE A 215 8.04 29.76 24.14
C PHE A 215 8.81 31.07 24.27
N ASN A 216 8.42 32.06 23.47
CA ASN A 216 9.02 33.39 23.53
C ASN A 216 8.67 34.12 24.84
N ALA A 217 7.43 33.95 25.35
CA ALA A 217 6.98 34.54 26.60
C ALA A 217 7.62 33.89 27.85
N LEU A 218 7.95 32.60 27.77
CA LEU A 218 8.61 31.89 28.88
C LEU A 218 10.09 32.27 29.05
N GLY A 219 10.67 33.03 28.10
CA GLY A 219 12.04 33.50 28.17
C GLY A 219 13.08 32.38 28.30
N VAL A 220 12.81 31.20 27.74
CA VAL A 220 13.68 30.04 27.87
C VAL A 220 15.08 30.38 27.31
N PRO A 221 16.16 30.24 28.11
CA PRO A 221 17.52 30.47 27.64
C PRO A 221 17.91 29.60 26.45
N GLU A 222 18.89 30.03 25.69
CA GLU A 222 19.49 29.18 24.63
C GLU A 222 20.16 27.95 25.26
N ASN A 223 20.04 26.79 24.57
CA ASN A 223 20.56 25.48 24.99
C ASN A 223 19.92 24.87 26.26
N GLU A 224 18.81 25.38 26.74
CA GLU A 224 18.08 24.76 27.85
C GLU A 224 17.01 23.80 27.35
N GLU A 225 17.02 22.58 27.91
CA GLU A 225 16.02 21.55 27.68
C GLU A 225 14.69 21.92 28.33
N ILE A 226 13.61 21.94 27.58
CA ILE A 226 12.29 22.22 28.10
C ILE A 226 11.58 20.91 28.42
N HIS A 227 11.36 20.65 29.67
CA HIS A 227 10.58 19.52 30.15
C HIS A 227 9.17 19.99 30.53
N HIS A 228 8.17 19.61 29.75
CA HIS A 228 6.79 19.86 30.11
C HIS A 228 5.84 18.80 29.54
N LYS A 229 5.15 18.08 30.42
CA LYS A 229 4.19 17.02 30.07
C LYS A 229 3.11 17.44 29.05
N SER A 230 2.75 18.73 29.07
CA SER A 230 1.76 19.24 28.10
C SER A 230 2.28 19.26 26.65
N LEU A 231 3.60 19.37 26.47
CA LEU A 231 4.22 19.40 25.15
C LEU A 231 4.16 18.02 24.48
N THR A 232 4.55 16.96 25.19
CA THR A 232 4.41 15.58 24.70
C THR A 232 2.96 15.27 24.30
N LYS A 233 1.98 15.67 25.11
CA LYS A 233 0.54 15.51 24.78
C LYS A 233 0.13 16.31 23.54
N THR A 234 0.73 17.48 23.32
CA THR A 234 0.43 18.30 22.13
C THR A 234 0.97 17.62 20.87
N ILE A 235 2.18 17.06 20.94
CA ILE A 235 2.78 16.29 19.84
C ILE A 235 1.94 15.05 19.52
N GLU A 236 1.53 14.29 20.54
CA GLU A 236 0.65 13.14 20.36
C GLU A 236 -0.69 13.50 19.69
N ARG A 237 -1.26 14.67 20.02
CA ARG A 237 -2.47 15.17 19.35
C ARG A 237 -2.20 15.54 17.89
N ALA A 238 -1.05 16.13 17.62
CA ALA A 238 -0.61 16.42 16.25
C ALA A 238 -0.45 15.13 15.43
N GLN A 239 0.25 14.13 15.98
CA GLN A 239 0.39 12.81 15.36
C GLN A 239 -0.97 12.17 15.08
N LYS A 240 -1.89 12.16 16.06
CA LYS A 240 -3.26 11.63 15.85
C LYS A 240 -4.01 12.34 14.72
N LYS A 241 -3.79 13.64 14.55
CA LYS A 241 -4.41 14.40 13.46
C LYS A 241 -3.82 14.01 12.10
N ILE A 242 -2.50 13.85 12.01
CA ILE A 242 -1.83 13.38 10.77
C ILE A 242 -2.29 11.95 10.45
N GLU A 243 -2.26 11.06 11.44
CA GLU A 243 -2.73 9.67 11.28
C GLU A 243 -4.18 9.63 10.74
N GLY A 244 -5.07 10.46 11.30
CA GLY A 244 -6.45 10.59 10.86
C GLY A 244 -6.57 11.11 9.42
N ASN A 245 -5.80 12.12 9.05
CA ASN A 245 -5.78 12.65 7.67
C ASN A 245 -5.26 11.59 6.69
N ASN A 246 -4.14 10.93 7.01
CA ASN A 246 -3.55 9.89 6.17
C ASN A 246 -4.49 8.68 6.04
N PHE A 247 -5.19 8.30 7.11
CA PHE A 247 -6.23 7.28 7.06
C PHE A 247 -7.38 7.70 6.14
N GLY A 248 -7.85 8.95 6.22
CA GLY A 248 -8.88 9.50 5.33
C GLY A 248 -8.48 9.42 3.86
N ILE A 249 -7.23 9.80 3.52
CA ILE A 249 -6.69 9.70 2.16
C ILE A 249 -6.69 8.24 1.68
N ARG A 250 -6.17 7.31 2.51
CA ARG A 250 -6.17 5.87 2.17
C ARG A 250 -7.57 5.29 1.98
N LYS A 251 -8.52 5.72 2.81
CA LYS A 251 -9.92 5.30 2.70
C LYS A 251 -10.56 5.80 1.41
N ASN A 252 -10.37 7.08 1.06
CA ASN A 252 -10.89 7.63 -0.19
C ASN A 252 -10.30 6.91 -1.42
N LEU A 253 -8.98 6.65 -1.42
CA LEU A 253 -8.35 5.88 -2.50
C LEU A 253 -8.97 4.49 -2.64
N MET A 254 -9.28 3.82 -1.53
CA MET A 254 -9.95 2.52 -1.56
C MET A 254 -11.40 2.62 -2.09
N GLU A 255 -12.13 3.68 -1.74
CA GLU A 255 -13.48 3.90 -2.25
C GLU A 255 -13.49 4.13 -3.78
N TYR A 256 -12.50 4.86 -4.32
CA TYR A 256 -12.32 4.99 -5.78
C TYR A 256 -11.94 3.66 -6.43
N ASP A 257 -11.02 2.90 -5.81
CA ASP A 257 -10.59 1.61 -6.34
C ASP A 257 -11.68 0.52 -6.25
N LYS A 258 -12.73 0.75 -5.44
CA LYS A 258 -13.84 -0.20 -5.30
C LYS A 258 -14.53 -0.48 -6.64
N VAL A 259 -14.79 0.55 -7.43
CA VAL A 259 -15.43 0.39 -8.74
C VAL A 259 -14.58 -0.50 -9.66
N ASN A 260 -13.27 -0.23 -9.72
CA ASN A 260 -12.33 -1.05 -10.48
C ASN A 260 -12.25 -2.48 -9.95
N ASN A 261 -12.34 -2.64 -8.62
CA ASN A 261 -12.33 -3.96 -8.01
C ASN A 261 -13.60 -4.77 -8.30
N ASP A 262 -14.77 -4.14 -8.26
CA ASP A 262 -16.04 -4.79 -8.62
C ASP A 262 -16.02 -5.25 -10.08
N GLN A 263 -15.52 -4.42 -10.99
CA GLN A 263 -15.31 -4.79 -12.39
C GLN A 263 -14.31 -5.94 -12.54
N ARG A 264 -13.19 -5.88 -11.78
CA ARG A 264 -12.18 -6.94 -11.77
C ARG A 264 -12.76 -8.27 -11.34
N GLU A 265 -13.60 -8.29 -10.31
CA GLU A 265 -14.23 -9.52 -9.83
C GLU A 265 -15.12 -10.16 -10.89
N ILE A 266 -15.91 -9.36 -11.61
CA ILE A 266 -16.76 -9.84 -12.71
C ILE A 266 -15.88 -10.43 -13.83
N ILE A 267 -14.90 -9.67 -14.31
CA ILE A 267 -14.01 -10.10 -15.43
C ILE A 267 -13.20 -11.33 -15.03
N TYR A 268 -12.69 -11.40 -13.80
CA TYR A 268 -11.91 -12.54 -13.35
C TYR A 268 -12.76 -13.79 -13.09
N ALA A 269 -14.02 -13.62 -12.70
CA ALA A 269 -14.97 -14.72 -12.61
C ALA A 269 -15.23 -15.32 -14.01
N GLU A 270 -15.49 -14.49 -15.02
CA GLU A 270 -15.64 -14.96 -16.41
C GLU A 270 -14.36 -15.61 -16.92
N ARG A 271 -13.21 -14.99 -16.66
CA ARG A 271 -11.91 -15.58 -17.04
C ARG A 271 -11.67 -16.95 -16.38
N ALA A 272 -12.06 -17.10 -15.12
CA ALA A 272 -11.92 -18.37 -14.39
C ALA A 272 -12.82 -19.47 -14.98
N ARG A 273 -14.03 -19.15 -15.41
CA ARG A 273 -14.92 -20.09 -16.11
C ARG A 273 -14.28 -20.61 -17.38
N VAL A 274 -13.69 -19.73 -18.18
CA VAL A 274 -12.97 -20.10 -19.41
C VAL A 274 -11.76 -20.98 -19.09
N LEU A 275 -10.96 -20.62 -18.07
CA LEU A 275 -9.78 -21.40 -17.64
C LEU A 275 -10.14 -22.80 -17.12
N ASN A 276 -11.25 -22.91 -16.41
CA ASN A 276 -11.73 -24.18 -15.84
C ASN A 276 -12.34 -25.10 -16.91
N GLY A 277 -12.39 -24.67 -18.18
CA GLY A 277 -12.84 -25.48 -19.29
C GLY A 277 -14.36 -25.60 -19.40
N GLU A 278 -15.12 -24.65 -18.84
CA GLU A 278 -16.56 -24.59 -19.07
C GLU A 278 -16.84 -24.44 -20.57
N ASN A 279 -17.93 -25.08 -21.03
CA ASN A 279 -18.38 -24.91 -22.40
C ASN A 279 -18.95 -23.49 -22.57
N MET A 280 -18.26 -22.67 -23.34
CA MET A 280 -18.60 -21.27 -23.53
C MET A 280 -19.57 -21.01 -24.71
N ARG A 281 -20.03 -22.06 -25.42
CA ARG A 281 -20.88 -21.94 -26.61
C ARG A 281 -22.07 -21.03 -26.38
N ASP A 282 -22.85 -21.29 -25.32
CA ASP A 282 -24.05 -20.53 -25.05
C ASP A 282 -23.75 -19.07 -24.66
N ALA A 283 -22.64 -18.84 -23.95
CA ALA A 283 -22.16 -17.51 -23.63
C ALA A 283 -21.73 -16.73 -24.89
N ILE A 284 -21.06 -17.39 -25.83
CA ILE A 284 -20.67 -16.79 -27.12
C ILE A 284 -21.91 -16.43 -27.94
N ILE A 285 -22.88 -17.33 -28.05
CA ILE A 285 -24.14 -17.06 -28.75
C ILE A 285 -24.87 -15.88 -28.12
N LYS A 286 -24.91 -15.81 -26.78
CA LYS A 286 -25.50 -14.68 -26.07
C LYS A 286 -24.79 -13.37 -26.41
N MET A 287 -23.46 -13.32 -26.38
CA MET A 287 -22.66 -12.15 -26.77
C MET A 287 -22.92 -11.73 -28.23
N MET A 288 -23.01 -12.70 -29.15
CA MET A 288 -23.36 -12.42 -30.54
C MET A 288 -24.75 -11.78 -30.66
N ASN A 289 -25.73 -12.29 -29.93
CA ASN A 289 -27.10 -11.76 -29.90
C ASN A 289 -27.14 -10.33 -29.35
N GLU A 290 -26.43 -10.05 -28.28
CA GLU A 290 -26.32 -8.70 -27.70
C GLU A 290 -25.67 -7.69 -28.66
N VAL A 291 -24.64 -8.11 -29.39
CA VAL A 291 -24.04 -7.28 -30.44
C VAL A 291 -25.03 -6.99 -31.55
N ILE A 292 -25.77 -8.00 -32.03
CA ILE A 292 -26.79 -7.82 -33.09
C ILE A 292 -27.87 -6.84 -32.61
N GLU A 293 -28.39 -7.03 -31.39
CA GLU A 293 -29.38 -6.11 -30.84
C GLU A 293 -28.89 -4.66 -30.80
N SER A 294 -27.67 -4.46 -30.28
CA SER A 294 -27.05 -3.15 -30.21
C SER A 294 -26.84 -2.50 -31.58
N GLN A 295 -26.38 -3.29 -32.56
CA GLN A 295 -26.18 -2.80 -33.93
C GLN A 295 -27.53 -2.45 -34.59
N VAL A 296 -28.56 -3.29 -34.47
CA VAL A 296 -29.87 -2.97 -34.99
C VAL A 296 -30.44 -1.71 -34.35
N ASP A 297 -30.32 -1.55 -33.02
CA ASP A 297 -30.81 -0.37 -32.33
C ASP A 297 -30.11 0.93 -32.74
N MET A 298 -28.86 0.83 -33.23
CA MET A 298 -28.10 1.98 -33.73
C MET A 298 -28.54 2.44 -35.11
N PHE A 299 -28.91 1.51 -36.01
CA PHE A 299 -29.24 1.81 -37.40
C PHE A 299 -30.76 1.82 -37.71
N VAL A 300 -31.57 1.32 -36.78
CA VAL A 300 -33.02 1.18 -36.93
C VAL A 300 -33.70 1.84 -35.74
N GLY A 301 -34.27 3.02 -35.97
CA GLY A 301 -35.02 3.76 -34.96
C GLY A 301 -36.35 3.09 -34.60
N ASP A 302 -36.82 3.24 -33.35
CA ASP A 302 -38.07 2.62 -32.88
C ASP A 302 -39.31 3.18 -33.57
N ASP A 303 -39.29 4.46 -33.97
CA ASP A 303 -40.41 5.17 -34.60
C ASP A 303 -40.25 5.30 -36.14
N GLN A 304 -39.27 4.61 -36.74
CA GLN A 304 -39.02 4.68 -38.19
C GLN A 304 -39.86 3.65 -38.95
N GLU A 305 -40.42 4.07 -40.08
CA GLU A 305 -41.01 3.13 -41.03
C GLU A 305 -39.87 2.29 -41.63
N THR A 306 -40.13 1.01 -41.95
CA THR A 306 -39.14 0.04 -42.45
C THR A 306 -38.40 0.53 -43.71
N LYS A 307 -39.03 1.34 -44.53
CA LYS A 307 -38.41 1.97 -45.70
C LYS A 307 -37.27 2.95 -45.39
N ASP A 308 -37.27 3.50 -44.20
CA ASP A 308 -36.31 4.50 -43.71
C ASP A 308 -35.16 3.88 -42.91
N TRP A 309 -35.15 2.57 -42.75
CA TRP A 309 -34.08 1.85 -42.05
C TRP A 309 -32.78 1.89 -42.87
N ASP A 310 -31.65 2.20 -42.24
CA ASP A 310 -30.33 2.13 -42.85
C ASP A 310 -29.78 0.70 -42.82
N VAL A 311 -30.45 -0.20 -43.62
CA VAL A 311 -30.06 -1.59 -43.72
C VAL A 311 -28.68 -1.76 -44.37
N ALA A 312 -28.26 -0.82 -45.21
CA ALA A 312 -26.93 -0.88 -45.87
C ALA A 312 -25.83 -0.58 -44.89
N GLY A 313 -25.99 0.48 -44.07
CA GLY A 313 -25.05 0.81 -42.98
C GLY A 313 -24.97 -0.29 -41.94
N LEU A 314 -26.12 -0.85 -41.54
CA LEU A 314 -26.17 -1.98 -40.63
C LEU A 314 -25.44 -3.21 -41.19
N SER A 315 -25.68 -3.54 -42.45
CA SER A 315 -25.04 -4.69 -43.10
C SER A 315 -23.50 -4.54 -43.11
N GLN A 316 -23.01 -3.35 -43.45
CA GLN A 316 -21.58 -3.08 -43.44
C GLN A 316 -20.98 -3.16 -42.02
N SER A 317 -21.61 -2.50 -41.06
CA SER A 317 -21.14 -2.50 -39.66
C SER A 317 -21.19 -3.89 -39.02
N LEU A 318 -22.25 -4.63 -39.27
CA LEU A 318 -22.40 -6.00 -38.78
C LEU A 318 -21.39 -6.98 -39.41
N PHE A 319 -21.11 -6.81 -40.70
CA PHE A 319 -20.15 -7.69 -41.42
C PHE A 319 -18.72 -7.57 -40.86
N GLU A 320 -18.32 -6.40 -40.37
CA GLU A 320 -17.01 -6.19 -39.74
C GLU A 320 -16.87 -6.94 -38.41
N ILE A 321 -17.97 -7.23 -37.72
CA ILE A 321 -17.99 -7.88 -36.38
C ILE A 321 -18.38 -9.35 -36.54
N ILE A 322 -19.51 -9.60 -37.17
CA ILE A 322 -20.05 -10.94 -37.46
C ILE A 322 -20.31 -10.98 -38.96
N PRO A 323 -19.59 -11.79 -39.73
CA PRO A 323 -19.67 -11.80 -41.22
C PRO A 323 -20.98 -12.43 -41.74
N VAL A 324 -22.10 -11.95 -41.21
CA VAL A 324 -23.45 -12.32 -41.70
C VAL A 324 -23.71 -11.53 -42.97
N LYS A 325 -23.92 -12.25 -44.09
CA LYS A 325 -24.39 -11.62 -45.31
C LYS A 325 -25.90 -11.44 -45.24
N LEU A 326 -26.32 -10.19 -45.27
CA LEU A 326 -27.74 -9.84 -45.39
C LEU A 326 -28.20 -9.98 -46.86
N GLU A 327 -28.42 -11.21 -47.30
CA GLU A 327 -28.99 -11.52 -48.64
C GLU A 327 -30.53 -11.55 -48.57
N ILE A 328 -31.15 -10.61 -47.81
CA ILE A 328 -32.59 -10.53 -47.66
C ILE A 328 -33.12 -9.53 -48.71
N PRO A 329 -34.06 -9.93 -49.59
CA PRO A 329 -34.70 -9.00 -50.49
C PRO A 329 -35.37 -7.85 -49.74
N LYS A 330 -35.22 -6.60 -50.22
CA LYS A 330 -35.84 -5.43 -49.59
C LYS A 330 -37.36 -5.61 -49.36
N SER A 331 -38.04 -6.29 -50.32
CA SER A 331 -39.45 -6.59 -50.21
C SER A 331 -39.85 -7.48 -49.02
N GLU A 332 -38.95 -8.29 -48.50
CA GLU A 332 -39.19 -9.11 -47.31
C GLU A 332 -38.95 -8.30 -46.04
N ILE A 333 -37.97 -7.38 -46.06
CA ILE A 333 -37.66 -6.51 -44.89
C ILE A 333 -38.82 -5.52 -44.65
N GLU A 334 -39.48 -5.01 -45.71
CA GLU A 334 -40.57 -4.03 -45.64
C GLU A 334 -41.78 -4.49 -44.81
N HIS A 335 -41.95 -5.79 -44.58
CA HIS A 335 -43.04 -6.37 -43.81
C HIS A 335 -42.63 -6.83 -42.41
N LEU A 336 -41.38 -6.68 -41.99
CA LEU A 336 -40.90 -7.14 -40.70
C LEU A 336 -41.01 -6.02 -39.64
N SER A 337 -41.40 -6.41 -38.46
CA SER A 337 -41.17 -5.57 -37.26
C SER A 337 -39.67 -5.55 -36.90
N LYS A 338 -39.24 -4.53 -36.19
CA LYS A 338 -37.85 -4.45 -35.67
C LYS A 338 -37.46 -5.69 -34.85
N ALA A 339 -38.42 -6.24 -34.07
CA ALA A 339 -38.20 -7.45 -33.25
C ALA A 339 -37.97 -8.70 -34.13
N GLU A 340 -38.78 -8.87 -35.20
CA GLU A 340 -38.63 -9.97 -36.16
C GLU A 340 -37.35 -9.85 -36.95
N PHE A 341 -36.95 -8.64 -37.31
CA PHE A 341 -35.68 -8.37 -37.99
C PHE A 341 -34.47 -8.72 -37.08
N LYS A 342 -34.51 -8.33 -35.81
CA LYS A 342 -33.49 -8.75 -34.82
C LYS A 342 -33.41 -10.27 -34.72
N GLN A 343 -34.56 -10.94 -34.65
CA GLN A 343 -34.62 -12.40 -34.50
C GLN A 343 -34.02 -13.11 -35.73
N LEU A 344 -34.34 -12.61 -36.91
CA LEU A 344 -33.84 -13.16 -38.18
C LEU A 344 -32.30 -13.04 -38.28
N LEU A 345 -31.74 -11.89 -37.85
CA LEU A 345 -30.30 -11.71 -37.84
C LEU A 345 -29.60 -12.62 -36.81
N LYS A 346 -30.20 -12.81 -35.63
CA LYS A 346 -29.69 -13.74 -34.62
C LYS A 346 -29.66 -15.18 -35.13
N GLU A 347 -30.73 -15.63 -35.82
CA GLU A 347 -30.78 -16.96 -36.40
C GLU A 347 -29.75 -17.15 -37.51
N ALA A 348 -29.53 -16.10 -38.32
CA ALA A 348 -28.49 -16.14 -39.37
C ALA A 348 -27.09 -16.22 -38.75
N ALA A 349 -26.83 -15.50 -37.69
CA ALA A 349 -25.56 -15.54 -36.98
C ALA A 349 -25.30 -16.91 -36.31
N VAL A 350 -26.32 -17.48 -35.68
CA VAL A 350 -26.22 -18.84 -35.10
C VAL A 350 -25.95 -19.89 -36.17
N LYS A 351 -26.64 -19.83 -37.30
CA LYS A 351 -26.36 -20.74 -38.43
C LYS A 351 -24.93 -20.60 -38.94
N LEU A 352 -24.42 -19.38 -39.03
CA LEU A 352 -23.02 -19.14 -39.44
C LEU A 352 -22.03 -19.75 -38.43
N TYR A 353 -22.32 -19.58 -37.15
CA TYR A 353 -21.51 -20.18 -36.10
C TYR A 353 -21.53 -21.71 -36.12
N GLU A 354 -22.71 -22.32 -36.32
CA GLU A 354 -22.90 -23.78 -36.42
C GLU A 354 -22.21 -24.35 -37.69
N ALA A 355 -22.27 -23.61 -38.79
CA ALA A 355 -21.51 -23.96 -40.00
C ALA A 355 -19.99 -23.96 -39.73
N LYS A 356 -19.51 -22.99 -38.99
CA LYS A 356 -18.10 -22.94 -38.61
C LYS A 356 -17.73 -24.05 -37.61
N GLU A 357 -18.61 -24.41 -36.71
CA GLU A 357 -18.43 -25.52 -35.77
C GLU A 357 -18.30 -26.86 -36.52
N ALA A 358 -19.10 -27.07 -37.61
CA ALA A 358 -19.08 -28.27 -38.42
C ALA A 358 -17.80 -28.44 -39.29
N GLU A 359 -16.99 -27.38 -39.47
CA GLU A 359 -15.70 -27.48 -40.14
C GLU A 359 -14.64 -28.24 -39.31
N PHE A 360 -14.82 -28.33 -37.99
CA PHE A 360 -13.87 -29.00 -37.13
C PHE A 360 -14.13 -30.51 -37.07
N PRO A 361 -13.08 -31.33 -37.13
CA PRO A 361 -13.22 -32.80 -37.07
C PRO A 361 -13.84 -33.31 -35.78
N GLU A 362 -13.54 -32.64 -34.66
CA GLU A 362 -14.03 -32.96 -33.32
C GLU A 362 -14.57 -31.70 -32.63
N PRO A 363 -15.69 -31.80 -31.90
CA PRO A 363 -16.27 -30.64 -31.19
C PRO A 363 -15.32 -29.97 -30.18
N GLU A 364 -14.41 -30.75 -29.61
CA GLU A 364 -13.44 -30.28 -28.63
C GLU A 364 -12.47 -29.26 -29.24
N HIS A 365 -12.11 -29.38 -30.51
CA HIS A 365 -11.16 -28.46 -31.14
C HIS A 365 -11.70 -27.03 -31.25
N ILE A 366 -12.97 -26.86 -31.57
CA ILE A 366 -13.56 -25.51 -31.59
C ILE A 366 -13.71 -24.96 -30.15
N ARG A 367 -14.03 -25.81 -29.15
CA ARG A 367 -14.07 -25.39 -27.72
C ARG A 367 -12.70 -24.89 -27.25
N GLU A 368 -11.63 -25.56 -27.69
CA GLU A 368 -10.26 -25.11 -27.37
C GLU A 368 -9.94 -23.77 -28.04
N LEU A 369 -10.32 -23.61 -29.31
CA LEU A 369 -10.12 -22.35 -30.03
C LEU A 369 -10.89 -21.21 -29.38
N GLU A 370 -12.15 -21.40 -29.01
CA GLU A 370 -12.96 -20.42 -28.28
C GLU A 370 -12.30 -20.01 -26.99
N ARG A 371 -11.82 -20.98 -26.21
CA ARG A 371 -11.11 -20.72 -24.94
C ARG A 371 -9.88 -19.85 -25.15
N ILE A 372 -9.04 -20.19 -26.13
CA ILE A 372 -7.82 -19.42 -26.43
C ILE A 372 -8.16 -17.99 -26.86
N VAL A 373 -9.15 -17.83 -27.73
CA VAL A 373 -9.57 -16.51 -28.23
C VAL A 373 -10.17 -15.68 -27.11
N LEU A 374 -11.09 -16.23 -26.33
CA LEU A 374 -11.73 -15.55 -25.20
C LEU A 374 -10.69 -15.07 -24.18
N LEU A 375 -9.77 -15.94 -23.76
CA LEU A 375 -8.70 -15.55 -22.81
C LEU A 375 -7.85 -14.42 -23.36
N ARG A 376 -7.45 -14.49 -24.64
CA ARG A 376 -6.64 -13.45 -25.27
C ARG A 376 -7.38 -12.11 -25.34
N VAL A 377 -8.67 -12.14 -25.68
CA VAL A 377 -9.50 -10.93 -25.75
C VAL A 377 -9.72 -10.34 -24.35
N ILE A 378 -10.10 -11.17 -23.39
CA ILE A 378 -10.29 -10.74 -21.99
C ILE A 378 -9.01 -10.08 -21.46
N ASP A 379 -7.86 -10.76 -21.56
CA ASP A 379 -6.59 -10.27 -21.03
C ASP A 379 -6.17 -8.96 -21.72
N ARG A 380 -6.33 -8.84 -23.03
CA ARG A 380 -5.99 -7.63 -23.77
C ARG A 380 -6.91 -6.46 -23.42
N LYS A 381 -8.23 -6.68 -23.49
CA LYS A 381 -9.21 -5.61 -23.22
C LYS A 381 -9.20 -5.15 -21.77
N TRP A 382 -8.93 -6.06 -20.85
CA TRP A 382 -8.75 -5.71 -19.45
C TRP A 382 -7.51 -4.84 -19.19
N MET A 383 -6.37 -5.18 -19.85
CA MET A 383 -5.17 -4.35 -19.77
C MET A 383 -5.35 -2.96 -20.41
N ASP A 384 -6.14 -2.87 -21.48
CA ASP A 384 -6.42 -1.59 -22.15
C ASP A 384 -7.41 -0.72 -21.32
N HIS A 385 -8.20 -1.35 -20.44
CA HIS A 385 -9.19 -0.68 -19.59
C HIS A 385 -8.56 -0.10 -18.31
N LEU A 386 -7.56 -0.76 -17.75
CA LEU A 386 -6.83 -0.34 -16.54
C LEU A 386 -5.90 0.85 -16.81
#